data_7412abfe8e28d8e3e2e9e240bee3bab6
#
_entry.id   7412abfe8e28d8e3e2e9e240bee3bab6
#
_cell.length_a   1.000
_cell.length_b   1.000
_cell.length_c   1.000
_cell.angle_alpha   90.00
_cell.angle_beta   90.00
_cell.angle_gamma   90.00
#
_symmetry.space_group_name_H-M   'P 1'
#
loop_
_entity.id
_entity.type
_entity.pdbx_description
1 polymer ?
#
loop_
_entity_poly.entity_id
_entity_poly.type
_entity_poly.pdbx_seq_one_letter_code
_entity_poly.pdbx_strand_id
1 'polypeptide(L)'
;MAGFAARLTDSIRARNSVLCAGIDPHMDRIPSLFQQKDKASAVRDWAFELIPLLAGSAPVIKPQAAMFEQLGVRGMQILADLSQAAMAEGLMVIMDAKRGDIGSTAKAYAEGWLGHDAGFPSDALTINPYLGRDSLDPFVAK
;
A
#
# COMPACT_ATOMS: atom_id res chain seq x y z
N MET A 1 0.12 8.63 19.55
CA MET A 1 0.13 7.24 18.98
C MET A 1 1.57 6.78 18.86
N ALA A 2 1.84 5.47 18.96
CA ALA A 2 3.18 4.92 18.72
C ALA A 2 3.60 5.18 17.26
N GLY A 3 4.87 5.53 17.03
CA GLY A 3 5.39 5.76 15.68
C GLY A 3 5.42 4.48 14.85
N PHE A 4 5.60 4.63 13.52
CA PHE A 4 5.62 3.51 12.56
C PHE A 4 6.55 2.37 12.98
N ALA A 5 7.80 2.68 13.36
CA ALA A 5 8.79 1.66 13.73
C ALA A 5 8.35 0.82 14.96
N ALA A 6 7.72 1.45 15.95
CA ALA A 6 7.22 0.73 17.13
C ALA A 6 6.05 -0.19 16.73
N ARG A 7 5.08 0.30 15.97
CA ARG A 7 3.93 -0.50 15.48
C ARG A 7 4.40 -1.67 14.62
N LEU A 8 5.38 -1.46 13.74
CA LEU A 8 5.95 -2.53 12.91
C LEU A 8 6.64 -3.59 13.78
N THR A 9 7.44 -3.16 14.76
CA THR A 9 8.10 -4.09 15.69
C THR A 9 7.09 -4.94 16.47
N ASP A 10 6.02 -4.33 16.95
CA ASP A 10 4.95 -5.04 17.65
C ASP A 10 4.22 -6.02 16.74
N SER A 11 3.95 -5.62 15.50
CA SER A 11 3.33 -6.48 14.48
C SER A 11 4.20 -7.69 14.12
N ILE A 12 5.53 -7.48 13.98
CA ILE A 12 6.53 -8.54 13.76
C ILE A 12 6.53 -9.54 14.92
N ARG A 13 6.56 -9.05 16.16
CA ARG A 13 6.54 -9.89 17.36
C ARG A 13 5.25 -10.70 17.48
N ALA A 14 4.10 -10.04 17.29
CA ALA A 14 2.80 -10.68 17.40
C ALA A 14 2.61 -11.84 16.40
N ARG A 15 3.18 -11.72 15.20
CA ARG A 15 3.10 -12.73 14.14
C ARG A 15 4.30 -13.68 14.09
N ASN A 16 5.33 -13.41 14.89
CA ASN A 16 6.63 -14.10 14.83
C ASN A 16 7.15 -14.21 13.37
N SER A 17 7.04 -13.12 12.62
CA SER A 17 7.33 -13.07 11.18
C SER A 17 7.88 -11.70 10.78
N VAL A 18 8.87 -11.69 9.91
CA VAL A 18 9.45 -10.49 9.28
C VAL A 18 9.02 -10.35 7.81
N LEU A 19 8.02 -11.10 7.38
CA LEU A 19 7.57 -11.13 6.01
C LEU A 19 6.93 -9.79 5.59
N CYS A 20 7.46 -9.17 4.54
CA CYS A 20 6.79 -8.09 3.82
C CYS A 20 6.21 -8.67 2.52
N ALA A 21 4.90 -8.81 2.46
CA ALA A 21 4.24 -9.41 1.31
C ALA A 21 3.99 -8.37 0.21
N GLY A 22 4.64 -8.53 -0.95
CA GLY A 22 4.40 -7.70 -2.14
C GLY A 22 3.05 -8.04 -2.79
N ILE A 23 2.27 -7.01 -3.15
CA ILE A 23 1.05 -7.15 -3.94
C ILE A 23 1.27 -6.48 -5.29
N ASP A 24 1.81 -7.26 -6.21
CA ASP A 24 2.22 -6.83 -7.55
C ASP A 24 1.42 -7.61 -8.60
N PRO A 25 0.20 -7.15 -9.01
CA PRO A 25 -0.73 -7.92 -9.84
C PRO A 25 -0.28 -8.02 -11.30
N HIS A 26 0.68 -8.90 -11.58
CA HIS A 26 1.04 -9.29 -12.93
C HIS A 26 0.01 -10.28 -13.49
N MET A 27 -0.70 -9.91 -14.55
CA MET A 27 -1.79 -10.73 -15.13
C MET A 27 -1.36 -12.14 -15.51
N ASP A 28 -0.14 -12.32 -15.99
CA ASP A 28 0.44 -13.62 -16.34
C ASP A 28 0.74 -14.51 -15.12
N ARG A 29 0.71 -13.96 -13.90
CA ARG A 29 0.98 -14.65 -12.65
C ARG A 29 -0.26 -14.81 -11.76
N ILE A 30 -1.32 -14.09 -12.03
CA ILE A 30 -2.59 -14.24 -11.35
C ILE A 30 -3.17 -15.61 -11.72
N PRO A 31 -3.60 -16.45 -10.76
CA PRO A 31 -4.18 -17.76 -11.05
C PRO A 31 -5.38 -17.67 -12.00
N SER A 32 -5.48 -18.63 -12.92
CA SER A 32 -6.48 -18.64 -13.99
C SER A 32 -7.92 -18.59 -13.49
N LEU A 33 -8.17 -19.04 -12.26
CA LEU A 33 -9.51 -18.97 -11.65
C LEU A 33 -10.02 -17.53 -11.50
N PHE A 34 -9.13 -16.54 -11.36
CA PHE A 34 -9.49 -15.12 -11.27
C PHE A 34 -9.58 -14.45 -12.65
N GLN A 35 -8.99 -15.04 -13.70
CA GLN A 35 -8.87 -14.45 -15.03
C GLN A 35 -10.14 -14.55 -15.89
N GLN A 36 -11.24 -15.05 -15.34
CA GLN A 36 -12.53 -15.23 -16.05
C GLN A 36 -13.31 -13.92 -16.24
N LYS A 37 -12.77 -12.79 -15.75
CA LYS A 37 -13.37 -11.46 -15.78
C LYS A 37 -12.45 -10.46 -16.48
N ASP A 38 -12.88 -9.19 -16.58
CA ASP A 38 -11.98 -8.12 -17.01
C ASP A 38 -10.78 -7.94 -16.05
N LYS A 39 -9.70 -7.35 -16.54
CA LYS A 39 -8.43 -7.23 -15.81
C LYS A 39 -8.57 -6.61 -14.42
N ALA A 40 -9.36 -5.55 -14.28
CA ALA A 40 -9.52 -4.87 -12.99
C ALA A 40 -10.26 -5.75 -11.99
N SER A 41 -11.31 -6.46 -12.42
CA SER A 41 -12.02 -7.42 -11.57
C SER A 41 -11.13 -8.60 -11.17
N ALA A 42 -10.32 -9.12 -12.10
CA ALA A 42 -9.37 -10.19 -11.82
C ALA A 42 -8.35 -9.78 -10.76
N VAL A 43 -7.76 -8.59 -10.91
CA VAL A 43 -6.80 -8.02 -9.94
C VAL A 43 -7.46 -7.83 -8.58
N ARG A 44 -8.68 -7.25 -8.55
CA ARG A 44 -9.43 -7.04 -7.32
C ARG A 44 -9.65 -8.36 -6.58
N ASP A 45 -10.27 -9.32 -7.25
CA ASP A 45 -10.66 -10.58 -6.61
C ASP A 45 -9.43 -11.33 -6.09
N TRP A 46 -8.36 -11.41 -6.89
CA TRP A 46 -7.09 -12.00 -6.45
C TRP A 46 -6.45 -11.27 -5.26
N ALA A 47 -6.35 -9.95 -5.32
CA ALA A 47 -5.66 -9.18 -4.27
C ALA A 47 -6.42 -9.23 -2.94
N PHE A 48 -7.76 -9.22 -2.97
CA PHE A 48 -8.57 -9.30 -1.76
C PHE A 48 -8.54 -10.70 -1.12
N GLU A 49 -8.45 -11.77 -1.92
CA GLU A 49 -8.27 -13.13 -1.38
C GLU A 49 -6.93 -13.32 -0.66
N LEU A 50 -5.90 -12.52 -0.99
CA LEU A 50 -4.62 -12.59 -0.29
C LEU A 50 -4.70 -12.02 1.14
N ILE A 51 -5.58 -11.05 1.42
CA ILE A 51 -5.61 -10.35 2.70
C ILE A 51 -5.82 -11.29 3.87
N PRO A 52 -6.88 -12.12 3.92
CA PRO A 52 -7.09 -13.04 5.03
C PRO A 52 -5.97 -14.10 5.15
N LEU A 53 -5.36 -14.50 4.03
CA LEU A 53 -4.26 -15.45 4.02
C LEU A 53 -2.98 -14.86 4.64
N LEU A 54 -2.75 -13.56 4.45
CA LEU A 54 -1.57 -12.85 4.95
C LEU A 54 -1.74 -12.36 6.39
N ALA A 55 -2.96 -12.07 6.84
CA ALA A 55 -3.23 -11.47 8.14
C ALA A 55 -2.65 -12.26 9.33
N GLY A 56 -2.62 -13.58 9.22
CA GLY A 56 -2.05 -14.46 10.26
C GLY A 56 -0.53 -14.64 10.20
N SER A 57 0.13 -14.29 9.08
CA SER A 57 1.52 -14.67 8.80
C SER A 57 2.45 -13.52 8.44
N ALA A 58 1.91 -12.42 7.91
CA ALA A 58 2.69 -11.26 7.51
C ALA A 58 2.36 -10.05 8.40
N PRO A 59 3.36 -9.32 8.94
CA PRO A 59 3.11 -8.07 9.65
C PRO A 59 2.74 -6.92 8.71
N VAL A 60 3.10 -7.01 7.43
CA VAL A 60 2.98 -5.89 6.49
C VAL A 60 2.78 -6.38 5.06
N ILE A 61 1.96 -5.65 4.31
CA ILE A 61 1.88 -5.76 2.86
C ILE A 61 2.50 -4.54 2.17
N LYS A 62 2.97 -4.72 0.94
CA LYS A 62 3.53 -3.65 0.11
C LYS A 62 2.90 -3.67 -1.29
N PRO A 63 1.74 -3.04 -1.48
CA PRO A 63 1.14 -2.90 -2.80
C PRO A 63 1.97 -2.00 -3.71
N GLN A 64 2.14 -2.41 -4.97
CA GLN A 64 2.83 -1.62 -6.00
C GLN A 64 1.82 -0.73 -6.74
N ALA A 65 1.80 0.57 -6.45
CA ALA A 65 0.83 1.52 -6.99
C ALA A 65 0.77 1.52 -8.52
N ALA A 66 1.92 1.45 -9.20
CA ALA A 66 1.97 1.45 -10.65
C ALA A 66 1.15 0.31 -11.30
N MET A 67 1.06 -0.85 -10.65
CA MET A 67 0.29 -1.99 -11.14
C MET A 67 -1.23 -1.76 -11.05
N PHE A 68 -1.67 -0.85 -10.20
CA PHE A 68 -3.06 -0.43 -10.09
C PHE A 68 -3.32 0.80 -10.96
N GLU A 69 -2.39 1.75 -11.04
CA GLU A 69 -2.47 2.93 -11.90
C GLU A 69 -2.70 2.56 -13.38
N GLN A 70 -2.05 1.52 -13.89
CA GLN A 70 -2.25 1.03 -15.26
C GLN A 70 -3.70 0.57 -15.56
N LEU A 71 -4.52 0.32 -14.53
CA LEU A 71 -5.93 -0.06 -14.65
C LEU A 71 -6.86 1.17 -14.60
N GLY A 72 -6.29 2.39 -14.56
CA GLY A 72 -7.03 3.65 -14.50
C GLY A 72 -7.77 3.85 -13.18
N VAL A 73 -8.89 4.57 -13.23
CA VAL A 73 -9.67 4.94 -12.03
C VAL A 73 -10.10 3.71 -11.23
N ARG A 74 -10.50 2.62 -11.90
CA ARG A 74 -10.90 1.38 -11.22
C ARG A 74 -9.74 0.76 -10.45
N GLY A 75 -8.53 0.77 -11.02
CA GLY A 75 -7.34 0.28 -10.33
C GLY A 75 -7.01 1.09 -9.09
N MET A 76 -7.11 2.41 -9.17
CA MET A 76 -6.87 3.28 -8.01
C MET A 76 -7.92 3.08 -6.92
N GLN A 77 -9.19 2.87 -7.27
CA GLN A 77 -10.21 2.52 -6.29
C GLN A 77 -9.91 1.17 -5.61
N ILE A 78 -9.52 0.16 -6.40
CA ILE A 78 -9.12 -1.15 -5.87
C ILE A 78 -7.95 -1.02 -4.89
N LEU A 79 -6.95 -0.18 -5.21
CA LEU A 79 -5.80 0.06 -4.34
C LEU A 79 -6.20 0.69 -3.00
N ALA A 80 -7.09 1.70 -3.03
CA ALA A 80 -7.60 2.34 -1.82
C ALA A 80 -8.37 1.34 -0.94
N ASP A 81 -9.31 0.61 -1.54
CA ASP A 81 -10.14 -0.39 -0.85
C ASP A 81 -9.28 -1.54 -0.28
N LEU A 82 -8.27 -1.99 -1.01
CA LEU A 82 -7.33 -3.03 -0.58
C LEU A 82 -6.54 -2.59 0.65
N SER A 83 -6.05 -1.34 0.65
CA SER A 83 -5.33 -0.78 1.79
C SER A 83 -6.21 -0.72 3.04
N GLN A 84 -7.45 -0.27 2.90
CA GLN A 84 -8.43 -0.24 4.00
C GLN A 84 -8.73 -1.65 4.52
N ALA A 85 -8.96 -2.62 3.63
CA ALA A 85 -9.22 -4.00 4.00
C ALA A 85 -8.03 -4.62 4.75
N ALA A 86 -6.79 -4.38 4.28
CA ALA A 86 -5.59 -4.86 4.94
C ALA A 86 -5.43 -4.29 6.35
N MET A 87 -5.65 -2.99 6.52
CA MET A 87 -5.59 -2.34 7.83
C MET A 87 -6.67 -2.86 8.78
N ALA A 88 -7.88 -3.13 8.27
CA ALA A 88 -8.98 -3.70 9.07
C ALA A 88 -8.63 -5.11 9.61
N GLU A 89 -7.82 -5.88 8.87
CA GLU A 89 -7.29 -7.19 9.28
C GLU A 89 -5.98 -7.08 10.10
N GLY A 90 -5.59 -5.86 10.49
CA GLY A 90 -4.41 -5.60 11.31
C GLY A 90 -3.08 -5.71 10.58
N LEU A 91 -3.06 -5.77 9.25
CA LEU A 91 -1.86 -5.67 8.44
C LEU A 91 -1.41 -4.20 8.38
N MET A 92 -0.12 -3.96 8.45
CA MET A 92 0.43 -2.65 8.10
C MET A 92 0.58 -2.53 6.58
N VAL A 93 0.46 -1.32 6.06
CA VAL A 93 0.56 -1.03 4.63
C VAL A 93 1.74 -0.12 4.33
N ILE A 94 2.71 -0.61 3.55
CA ILE A 94 3.74 0.21 2.94
C ILE A 94 3.33 0.45 1.48
N MET A 95 2.93 1.67 1.13
CA MET A 95 2.56 1.99 -0.24
C MET A 95 3.79 2.22 -1.11
N ASP A 96 4.01 1.34 -2.10
CA ASP A 96 5.12 1.49 -3.04
C ASP A 96 4.71 2.35 -4.23
N ALA A 97 4.71 3.68 -4.05
CA ALA A 97 4.22 4.65 -5.04
C ALA A 97 5.29 5.64 -5.54
N LYS A 98 6.43 5.71 -4.86
CA LYS A 98 7.60 6.55 -5.24
C LYS A 98 7.21 8.01 -5.53
N ARG A 99 6.36 8.59 -4.65
CA ARG A 99 5.92 9.98 -4.80
C ARG A 99 7.05 10.95 -4.49
N GLY A 100 6.99 12.14 -5.07
CA GLY A 100 7.94 13.21 -4.84
C GLY A 100 7.56 14.43 -5.65
N ASP A 101 7.63 15.60 -5.01
CA ASP A 101 7.41 16.91 -5.61
C ASP A 101 7.89 17.98 -4.62
N ILE A 102 7.72 19.27 -4.95
CA ILE A 102 8.11 20.41 -4.12
C ILE A 102 6.88 21.12 -3.53
N GLY A 103 7.11 21.83 -2.41
CA GLY A 103 6.14 22.75 -1.82
C GLY A 103 4.76 22.16 -1.56
N SER A 104 3.72 22.83 -2.02
CA SER A 104 2.32 22.43 -1.81
C SER A 104 1.94 21.12 -2.48
N THR A 105 2.58 20.76 -3.60
CA THR A 105 2.34 19.49 -4.29
C THR A 105 2.86 18.33 -3.48
N ALA A 106 4.07 18.42 -2.91
CA ALA A 106 4.60 17.42 -1.99
C ALA A 106 3.68 17.21 -0.78
N LYS A 107 3.13 18.32 -0.22
CA LYS A 107 2.15 18.28 0.87
C LYS A 107 0.89 17.53 0.44
N ALA A 108 0.34 17.82 -0.74
CA ALA A 108 -0.86 17.15 -1.26
C ALA A 108 -0.62 15.64 -1.44
N TYR A 109 0.55 15.23 -1.94
CA TYR A 109 0.92 13.81 -1.98
C TYR A 109 0.99 13.20 -0.59
N ALA A 110 1.64 13.85 0.37
CA ALA A 110 1.73 13.35 1.74
C ALA A 110 0.34 13.17 2.38
N GLU A 111 -0.57 14.12 2.18
CA GLU A 111 -1.95 14.06 2.67
C GLU A 111 -2.78 12.98 1.98
N GLY A 112 -2.58 12.77 0.68
CA GLY A 112 -3.33 11.77 -0.09
C GLY A 112 -2.90 10.32 0.16
N TRP A 113 -1.67 10.09 0.64
CA TRP A 113 -1.09 8.76 0.74
C TRP A 113 -0.72 8.31 2.16
N LEU A 114 -0.51 9.22 3.11
CA LEU A 114 -0.06 8.87 4.45
C LEU A 114 -1.14 9.11 5.50
N GLY A 115 -1.33 8.14 6.37
CA GLY A 115 -2.31 8.15 7.44
C GLY A 115 -3.58 7.39 7.11
N HIS A 116 -4.35 7.06 8.15
CA HIS A 116 -5.58 6.27 8.02
C HIS A 116 -6.72 7.00 7.32
N ASP A 117 -6.74 8.34 7.39
CA ASP A 117 -7.75 9.19 6.77
C ASP A 117 -7.37 9.65 5.34
N ALA A 118 -6.23 9.18 4.81
CA ALA A 118 -5.80 9.48 3.46
C ALA A 118 -6.70 8.83 2.41
N GLY A 119 -6.78 9.41 1.22
CA GLY A 119 -7.51 8.81 0.09
C GLY A 119 -6.96 7.44 -0.32
N PHE A 120 -5.65 7.23 -0.12
CA PHE A 120 -4.95 5.94 -0.27
C PHE A 120 -4.25 5.63 1.05
N PRO A 121 -4.96 5.10 2.06
CA PRO A 121 -4.42 4.99 3.40
C PRO A 121 -3.21 4.06 3.44
N SER A 122 -2.14 4.52 4.09
CA SER A 122 -0.94 3.73 4.32
C SER A 122 -0.20 4.14 5.60
N ASP A 123 0.55 3.20 6.17
CA ASP A 123 1.41 3.42 7.34
C ASP A 123 2.78 3.96 6.96
N ALA A 124 3.20 3.71 5.73
CA ALA A 124 4.43 4.23 5.14
C ALA A 124 4.30 4.35 3.62
N LEU A 125 5.09 5.24 3.03
CA LEU A 125 5.11 5.53 1.60
C LEU A 125 6.55 5.55 1.10
N THR A 126 6.82 4.90 -0.05
CA THR A 126 8.08 5.12 -0.74
C THR A 126 8.07 6.47 -1.45
N ILE A 127 9.13 7.25 -1.28
CA ILE A 127 9.25 8.60 -1.84
C ILE A 127 10.53 8.74 -2.67
N ASN A 128 10.52 9.66 -3.62
CA ASN A 128 11.68 9.97 -4.46
C ASN A 128 12.45 11.16 -3.86
N PRO A 129 13.72 10.98 -3.44
CA PRO A 129 14.50 12.02 -2.77
C PRO A 129 15.25 12.97 -3.72
N TYR A 130 15.08 12.82 -5.04
CA TYR A 130 15.91 13.51 -6.05
C TYR A 130 15.88 15.04 -5.93
N LEU A 131 14.75 15.62 -5.53
CA LEU A 131 14.56 17.08 -5.46
C LEU A 131 15.17 17.74 -4.20
N GLY A 132 15.73 16.96 -3.29
CA GLY A 132 16.37 17.48 -2.08
C GLY A 132 15.51 17.32 -0.82
N ARG A 133 16.09 17.71 0.33
CA ARG A 133 15.51 17.45 1.65
C ARG A 133 14.18 18.17 1.88
N ASP A 134 14.09 19.42 1.46
CA ASP A 134 12.88 20.25 1.59
C ASP A 134 11.65 19.63 0.90
N SER A 135 11.88 18.83 -0.16
CA SER A 135 10.83 18.08 -0.82
C SER A 135 10.35 16.86 -0.01
N LEU A 136 11.15 16.38 0.94
CA LEU A 136 10.83 15.24 1.80
C LEU A 136 10.10 15.65 3.08
N ASP A 137 10.33 16.89 3.56
CA ASP A 137 9.78 17.38 4.83
C ASP A 137 8.26 17.21 4.96
N PRO A 138 7.41 17.46 3.93
CA PRO A 138 5.97 17.22 4.01
C PRO A 138 5.58 15.78 4.29
N PHE A 139 6.37 14.80 3.81
CA PHE A 139 6.14 13.37 4.05
C PHE A 139 6.60 12.94 5.43
N VAL A 140 7.74 13.49 5.89
CA VAL A 140 8.31 13.16 7.22
C VAL A 140 7.47 13.76 8.35
N ALA A 141 6.74 14.84 8.08
CA ALA A 141 5.87 15.50 9.06
C ALA A 141 4.54 14.77 9.31
N LYS A 142 4.21 13.74 8.51
CA LYS A 142 3.02 12.88 8.67
C LYS A 142 3.31 11.68 9.55
#